data_4819a2366fb77e45f4ca1b63c4ff101c
#
_entry.id   4819a2366fb77e45f4ca1b63c4ff101c
#
_cell.length_a   1.000
_cell.length_b   1.000
_cell.length_c   1.000
_cell.angle_alpha   90.00
_cell.angle_beta   90.00
_cell.angle_gamma   90.00
#
_symmetry.space_group_name_H-M   'P 1'
#
loop_
_entity.id
_entity.type
_entity.pdbx_description
1 polymer ?
#
loop_
_entity_poly.entity_id
_entity_poly.type
_entity_poly.pdbx_seq_one_letter_code
_entity_poly.pdbx_strand_id
1 'polypeptide(L)'
;MVIACLAVLLIAGGIFAGIRIKNRGVVTVQTARAARTDLTSIVTASGEIKPRNYINIGANTQGPAPITALLVKEGDRVRKGQVLARLANIQPSADLNAQKAALNAALADSAASEAAGKSAEDAIAVAQSQVDHDRADVEQKKIDLQRSKNLFDSKLISAQDYEAKKALFDLAQATLAASERKVAQAKSQRAQADAQLGSAQKKIAQMRAMVSRSQDVLSQYEAVAPLDGVITNLPVRVGETVVPGIQNSAASTIMTIADMSIITAEVHVDETDIVSVKLDQSAEVTIDAIPNKTFKGKVIEIGDTALVRSTGVAASQSQTSSQEAKDFKVVIALDIPESMVRPGLSCTAKIATASRQNVLSIPVQALTVRQKGQLQPANAKNAPPQNPAQRRAMNEELQGVFVVKDGKAVFKPVKTGISGNTDIEVVDGLSDGEQIIMGSYQVIRTIRNEAKVKIDNKPRISSTPVTT
;
A
#
# COMPACT_ATOMS: atom_id res chain seq x y z
N MET A 1 15.29 -78.17 59.03
CA MET A 1 15.64 -76.95 58.22
C MET A 1 14.76 -76.69 57.02
N VAL A 2 14.46 -77.71 56.21
CA VAL A 2 13.68 -77.56 54.95
C VAL A 2 12.25 -77.00 55.17
N ILE A 3 11.52 -77.43 56.23
CA ILE A 3 10.15 -76.96 56.53
C ILE A 3 10.11 -75.51 56.98
N ALA A 4 11.11 -75.00 57.66
CA ALA A 4 11.21 -73.59 58.08
C ALA A 4 11.45 -72.66 56.90
N CYS A 5 12.25 -73.09 55.90
CA CYS A 5 12.46 -72.32 54.65
C CYS A 5 11.19 -72.21 53.76
N LEU A 6 10.43 -73.32 53.74
CA LEU A 6 9.14 -73.34 52.96
C LEU A 6 8.10 -72.40 53.59
N ALA A 7 8.02 -72.37 54.95
CA ALA A 7 7.11 -71.43 55.65
C ALA A 7 7.47 -69.96 55.43
N VAL A 8 8.78 -69.64 55.44
CA VAL A 8 9.24 -68.27 55.16
C VAL A 8 8.94 -67.84 53.68
N LEU A 9 9.10 -68.75 52.73
CA LEU A 9 8.77 -68.50 51.32
C LEU A 9 7.26 -68.31 51.08
N LEU A 10 6.38 -69.06 51.78
CA LEU A 10 4.96 -68.88 51.74
C LEU A 10 4.51 -67.55 52.39
N ILE A 11 5.11 -67.14 53.46
CA ILE A 11 4.84 -65.86 54.13
C ILE A 11 5.34 -64.70 53.26
N ALA A 12 6.53 -64.79 52.66
CA ALA A 12 7.12 -63.82 51.78
C ALA A 12 6.26 -63.72 50.45
N GLY A 13 5.83 -64.86 49.92
CA GLY A 13 4.92 -64.91 48.79
C GLY A 13 3.56 -64.33 49.06
N GLY A 14 2.98 -64.56 50.24
CA GLY A 14 1.71 -63.96 50.70
C GLY A 14 1.80 -62.43 50.87
N ILE A 15 2.91 -61.96 51.46
CA ILE A 15 3.16 -60.53 51.62
C ILE A 15 3.37 -59.89 50.27
N PHE A 16 4.14 -60.49 49.37
CA PHE A 16 4.35 -60.00 48.00
C PHE A 16 3.05 -59.99 47.16
N ALA A 17 2.27 -61.05 47.26
CA ALA A 17 0.92 -61.07 46.61
C ALA A 17 -0.02 -60.04 47.22
N GLY A 18 -0.03 -59.85 48.56
CA GLY A 18 -0.83 -58.83 49.24
C GLY A 18 -0.45 -57.39 48.81
N ILE A 19 0.81 -57.08 48.67
CA ILE A 19 1.34 -55.79 48.22
C ILE A 19 0.94 -55.58 46.74
N ARG A 20 1.04 -56.62 45.91
CA ARG A 20 0.69 -56.57 44.47
C ARG A 20 -0.82 -56.43 44.25
N ILE A 21 -1.65 -57.03 45.10
CA ILE A 21 -3.11 -56.88 45.08
C ILE A 21 -3.53 -55.49 45.58
N LYS A 22 -2.89 -54.96 46.64
CA LYS A 22 -3.16 -53.64 47.22
C LYS A 22 -2.79 -52.48 46.26
N ASN A 23 -1.81 -52.70 45.37
CA ASN A 23 -1.40 -51.71 44.37
C ASN A 23 -2.10 -51.84 43.00
N ARG A 24 -2.97 -52.84 42.81
CA ARG A 24 -3.77 -53.00 41.61
C ARG A 24 -4.83 -51.88 41.57
N GLY A 25 -4.70 -50.93 40.63
CA GLY A 25 -5.63 -49.86 40.37
C GLY A 25 -5.23 -48.49 40.92
N VAL A 26 -4.06 -48.33 41.51
CA VAL A 26 -3.54 -46.99 41.90
C VAL A 26 -2.78 -46.39 40.71
N VAL A 27 -3.27 -45.29 40.17
CA VAL A 27 -2.62 -44.58 39.08
C VAL A 27 -1.71 -43.48 39.65
N THR A 28 -0.42 -43.54 39.26
CA THR A 28 0.54 -42.49 39.68
C THR A 28 0.34 -41.28 38.81
N VAL A 29 0.11 -40.11 39.42
CA VAL A 29 -0.21 -38.86 38.74
C VAL A 29 0.68 -37.72 39.26
N GLN A 30 0.98 -36.77 38.39
CA GLN A 30 1.53 -35.48 38.78
C GLN A 30 0.40 -34.51 39.06
N THR A 31 0.58 -33.57 39.93
CA THR A 31 -0.46 -32.57 40.25
C THR A 31 0.11 -31.17 40.14
N ALA A 32 -0.72 -30.26 39.62
CA ALA A 32 -0.51 -28.83 39.68
C ALA A 32 -1.60 -28.18 40.53
N ARG A 33 -1.42 -26.96 40.94
CA ARG A 33 -2.46 -26.17 41.61
C ARG A 33 -3.03 -25.17 40.63
N ALA A 34 -4.34 -25.03 40.62
CA ALA A 34 -4.99 -23.91 39.94
C ALA A 34 -4.59 -22.62 40.67
N ALA A 35 -4.01 -21.68 39.96
CA ALA A 35 -3.50 -20.43 40.52
C ALA A 35 -3.95 -19.26 39.65
N ARG A 36 -4.04 -18.08 40.26
CA ARG A 36 -4.31 -16.87 39.47
C ARG A 36 -3.03 -16.32 38.88
N THR A 37 -3.02 -16.19 37.56
CA THR A 37 -1.89 -15.65 36.80
C THR A 37 -2.36 -14.69 35.73
N ASP A 38 -1.45 -13.88 35.22
CA ASP A 38 -1.70 -13.07 34.07
C ASP A 38 -1.53 -13.93 32.82
N LEU A 39 -2.55 -13.97 31.99
CA LEU A 39 -2.57 -14.74 30.75
C LEU A 39 -2.61 -13.82 29.55
N THR A 40 -1.70 -14.06 28.59
CA THR A 40 -1.69 -13.40 27.29
C THR A 40 -1.80 -14.46 26.21
N SER A 41 -2.82 -14.35 25.38
CA SER A 41 -2.96 -15.15 24.16
C SER A 41 -2.11 -14.54 23.07
N ILE A 42 -1.30 -15.36 22.42
CA ILE A 42 -0.32 -14.92 21.43
C ILE A 42 -0.54 -15.71 20.14
N VAL A 43 -0.64 -14.99 19.04
CA VAL A 43 -0.61 -15.54 17.69
C VAL A 43 0.79 -15.34 17.14
N THR A 44 1.41 -16.41 16.64
CA THR A 44 2.75 -16.37 16.05
C THR A 44 2.64 -16.47 14.54
N ALA A 45 3.25 -15.53 13.83
CA ALA A 45 3.23 -15.47 12.37
C ALA A 45 4.62 -15.16 11.82
N SER A 46 4.98 -15.80 10.73
CA SER A 46 6.24 -15.56 10.01
C SER A 46 6.02 -14.60 8.84
N GLY A 47 7.05 -13.83 8.49
CA GLY A 47 6.97 -12.87 7.41
C GLY A 47 8.31 -12.24 7.07
N GLU A 48 8.25 -11.08 6.44
CA GLU A 48 9.43 -10.35 6.00
C GLU A 48 9.35 -8.85 6.38
N ILE A 49 10.51 -8.26 6.55
CA ILE A 49 10.64 -6.82 6.82
C ILE A 49 10.53 -6.06 5.49
N LYS A 50 9.60 -5.11 5.43
CA LYS A 50 9.40 -4.22 4.28
C LYS A 50 9.35 -2.77 4.71
N PRO A 51 9.80 -1.84 3.87
CA PRO A 51 9.47 -0.43 4.08
C PRO A 51 7.96 -0.22 3.87
N ARG A 52 7.36 0.68 4.62
CA ARG A 52 5.92 0.97 4.47
C ARG A 52 5.58 1.47 3.08
N ASN A 53 6.41 2.36 2.54
CA ASN A 53 6.21 2.95 1.23
C ASN A 53 7.41 2.61 0.35
N TYR A 54 7.14 2.02 -0.81
CA TYR A 54 8.13 1.83 -1.85
C TYR A 54 7.50 2.03 -3.23
N ILE A 55 8.30 2.51 -4.17
CA ILE A 55 7.86 2.77 -5.54
C ILE A 55 8.86 2.13 -6.50
N ASN A 56 8.33 1.35 -7.43
CA ASN A 56 9.09 0.83 -8.56
C ASN A 56 9.12 1.88 -9.66
N ILE A 57 10.29 2.36 -10.00
CA ILE A 57 10.51 3.30 -11.10
C ILE A 57 10.71 2.48 -12.37
N GLY A 58 9.79 2.62 -13.29
CA GLY A 58 9.85 2.01 -14.61
C GLY A 58 10.20 3.00 -15.70
N ALA A 59 10.47 2.50 -16.93
CA ALA A 59 10.60 3.32 -18.11
C ALA A 59 9.22 3.85 -18.51
N ASN A 60 9.11 5.18 -18.66
CA ASN A 60 7.89 5.85 -19.14
C ASN A 60 8.07 6.42 -20.55
N THR A 61 8.96 5.81 -21.34
CA THR A 61 9.29 6.21 -22.71
C THR A 61 8.24 5.76 -23.71
N GLN A 62 8.21 6.36 -24.90
CA GLN A 62 7.26 5.97 -25.96
C GLN A 62 7.62 4.64 -26.65
N GLY A 63 8.80 4.09 -26.37
CA GLY A 63 9.29 2.82 -26.93
C GLY A 63 10.50 2.30 -26.16
N PRO A 64 11.04 1.13 -26.53
CA PRO A 64 12.25 0.60 -25.93
C PRO A 64 13.39 1.60 -26.02
N ALA A 65 14.09 1.82 -24.90
CA ALA A 65 15.20 2.77 -24.85
C ALA A 65 16.37 2.18 -24.03
N PRO A 66 17.60 2.20 -24.53
CA PRO A 66 18.76 1.77 -23.77
C PRO A 66 19.13 2.81 -22.71
N ILE A 67 19.60 2.33 -21.56
CA ILE A 67 20.11 3.17 -20.47
C ILE A 67 21.48 3.70 -20.86
N THR A 68 21.64 5.02 -20.91
CA THR A 68 22.89 5.70 -21.23
C THR A 68 23.73 5.98 -19.99
N ALA A 69 23.10 6.26 -18.86
CA ALA A 69 23.80 6.52 -17.61
C ALA A 69 22.94 6.15 -16.40
N LEU A 70 23.58 5.54 -15.39
CA LEU A 70 23.05 5.37 -14.05
C LEU A 70 23.83 6.31 -13.13
N LEU A 71 23.13 7.25 -12.48
CA LEU A 71 23.73 8.28 -11.63
C LEU A 71 23.79 7.89 -10.16
N VAL A 72 23.23 6.73 -9.82
CA VAL A 72 23.03 6.23 -8.46
C VAL A 72 23.33 4.73 -8.38
N LYS A 73 23.59 4.24 -7.18
CA LYS A 73 23.86 2.84 -6.87
C LYS A 73 22.84 2.32 -5.86
N GLU A 74 22.74 1.00 -5.76
CA GLU A 74 21.95 0.36 -4.71
C GLU A 74 22.50 0.76 -3.32
N GLY A 75 21.60 1.15 -2.42
CA GLY A 75 21.92 1.68 -1.10
C GLY A 75 22.08 3.20 -1.02
N ASP A 76 22.10 3.92 -2.14
CA ASP A 76 22.22 5.39 -2.12
C ASP A 76 20.93 6.06 -1.64
N ARG A 77 21.09 7.16 -0.89
CA ARG A 77 19.99 8.04 -0.50
C ARG A 77 19.69 9.05 -1.59
N VAL A 78 18.44 9.17 -1.97
CA VAL A 78 17.96 10.05 -3.04
C VAL A 78 16.91 11.00 -2.53
N ARG A 79 16.82 12.19 -3.16
CA ARG A 79 15.81 13.21 -2.87
C ARG A 79 14.78 13.28 -3.97
N LYS A 80 13.57 13.65 -3.63
CA LYS A 80 12.50 13.90 -4.59
C LYS A 80 12.94 14.87 -5.69
N GLY A 81 12.71 14.49 -6.96
CA GLY A 81 13.13 15.28 -8.14
C GLY A 81 14.58 15.05 -8.58
N GLN A 82 15.38 14.26 -7.87
CA GLN A 82 16.73 13.92 -8.28
C GLN A 82 16.70 13.00 -9.50
N VAL A 83 17.53 13.29 -10.51
CA VAL A 83 17.72 12.41 -11.68
C VAL A 83 18.55 11.19 -11.27
N LEU A 84 18.04 10.01 -11.55
CA LEU A 84 18.61 8.73 -11.13
C LEU A 84 19.24 7.97 -12.30
N ALA A 85 18.55 7.99 -13.44
CA ALA A 85 19.04 7.35 -14.67
C ALA A 85 18.67 8.19 -15.88
N ARG A 86 19.48 8.09 -16.93
CA ARG A 86 19.20 8.67 -18.25
C ARG A 86 19.10 7.57 -19.29
N LEU A 87 18.07 7.68 -20.11
CA LEU A 87 17.86 6.82 -21.27
C LEU A 87 18.30 7.52 -22.55
N ALA A 88 18.52 6.77 -23.61
CA ALA A 88 18.89 7.33 -24.90
C ALA A 88 17.78 8.23 -25.45
N ASN A 89 18.06 9.52 -25.57
CA ASN A 89 17.09 10.56 -25.89
C ASN A 89 17.44 11.31 -27.20
N ILE A 90 18.24 10.69 -28.10
CA ILE A 90 18.69 11.34 -29.35
C ILE A 90 17.51 11.79 -30.19
N GLN A 91 16.55 10.91 -30.45
CA GLN A 91 15.38 11.22 -31.26
C GLN A 91 14.47 12.29 -30.61
N PRO A 92 14.04 12.18 -29.33
CA PRO A 92 13.22 13.21 -28.69
C PRO A 92 13.92 14.57 -28.59
N SER A 93 15.23 14.60 -28.42
CA SER A 93 15.98 15.84 -28.39
C SER A 93 16.05 16.51 -29.78
N ALA A 94 16.20 15.72 -30.85
CA ALA A 94 16.14 16.22 -32.20
C ALA A 94 14.75 16.78 -32.56
N ASP A 95 13.69 16.09 -32.16
CA ASP A 95 12.30 16.53 -32.33
C ASP A 95 12.01 17.83 -31.57
N LEU A 96 12.48 17.95 -30.33
CA LEU A 96 12.37 19.20 -29.58
C LEU A 96 13.08 20.35 -30.27
N ASN A 97 14.30 20.13 -30.78
CA ASN A 97 15.05 21.15 -31.53
C ASN A 97 14.34 21.55 -32.81
N ALA A 98 13.74 20.62 -33.55
CA ALA A 98 12.92 20.91 -34.74
C ALA A 98 11.69 21.78 -34.37
N GLN A 99 11.00 21.47 -33.29
CA GLN A 99 9.86 22.28 -32.83
C GLN A 99 10.29 23.68 -32.36
N LYS A 100 11.43 23.80 -31.71
CA LYS A 100 12.01 25.12 -31.35
C LYS A 100 12.35 25.95 -32.58
N ALA A 101 12.93 25.32 -33.61
CA ALA A 101 13.21 26.00 -34.87
C ALA A 101 11.90 26.47 -35.55
N ALA A 102 10.86 25.66 -35.57
CA ALA A 102 9.53 26.04 -36.08
C ALA A 102 8.89 27.19 -35.29
N LEU A 103 9.05 27.21 -33.97
CA LEU A 103 8.61 28.34 -33.14
C LEU A 103 9.37 29.61 -33.47
N ASN A 104 10.70 29.56 -33.68
CA ASN A 104 11.50 30.71 -34.07
C ASN A 104 11.07 31.27 -35.44
N ALA A 105 10.77 30.39 -36.39
CA ALA A 105 10.21 30.80 -37.68
C ALA A 105 8.85 31.53 -37.54
N ALA A 106 7.94 30.99 -36.71
CA ALA A 106 6.65 31.63 -36.46
C ALA A 106 6.79 32.98 -35.71
N LEU A 107 7.78 33.14 -34.87
CA LEU A 107 8.12 34.42 -34.22
C LEU A 107 8.59 35.44 -35.24
N ALA A 108 9.45 35.05 -36.20
CA ALA A 108 9.88 35.91 -37.30
C ALA A 108 8.73 36.33 -38.23
N ASP A 109 7.82 35.41 -38.56
CA ASP A 109 6.61 35.70 -39.34
C ASP A 109 5.69 36.71 -38.63
N SER A 110 5.56 36.59 -37.29
CA SER A 110 4.80 37.56 -36.49
C SER A 110 5.45 38.93 -36.46
N ALA A 111 6.78 39.00 -36.33
CA ALA A 111 7.51 40.29 -36.38
C ALA A 111 7.37 40.96 -37.77
N ALA A 112 7.39 40.18 -38.85
CA ALA A 112 7.15 40.69 -40.19
C ALA A 112 5.70 41.25 -40.34
N SER A 113 4.72 40.52 -39.78
CA SER A 113 3.31 40.97 -39.78
C SER A 113 3.10 42.24 -38.94
N GLU A 114 3.81 42.38 -37.83
CA GLU A 114 3.80 43.58 -37.00
C GLU A 114 4.41 44.80 -37.73
N ALA A 115 5.54 44.60 -38.41
CA ALA A 115 6.14 45.63 -39.26
C ALA A 115 5.22 46.07 -40.41
N ALA A 116 4.51 45.14 -41.04
CA ALA A 116 3.50 45.44 -42.06
C ALA A 116 2.34 46.25 -41.47
N GLY A 117 1.90 45.90 -40.24
CA GLY A 117 0.88 46.65 -39.51
C GLY A 117 1.29 48.09 -39.22
N LYS A 118 2.53 48.31 -38.81
CA LYS A 118 3.09 49.63 -38.57
C LYS A 118 3.19 50.47 -39.87
N SER A 119 3.62 49.86 -40.98
CA SER A 119 3.66 50.51 -42.29
C SER A 119 2.25 50.95 -42.77
N ALA A 120 1.23 50.11 -42.49
CA ALA A 120 -0.16 50.48 -42.82
C ALA A 120 -0.69 51.63 -41.92
N GLU A 121 -0.23 51.72 -40.68
CA GLU A 121 -0.53 52.82 -39.76
C GLU A 121 0.09 54.14 -40.23
N ASP A 122 1.37 54.09 -40.64
CA ASP A 122 2.05 55.26 -41.24
C ASP A 122 1.34 55.74 -42.51
N ALA A 123 0.81 54.82 -43.35
CA ALA A 123 0.03 55.17 -44.51
C ALA A 123 -1.31 55.87 -44.15
N ILE A 124 -1.95 55.53 -43.03
CA ILE A 124 -3.12 56.28 -42.54
C ILE A 124 -2.73 57.70 -42.14
N ALA A 125 -1.61 57.90 -41.48
CA ALA A 125 -1.14 59.22 -41.05
C ALA A 125 -0.86 60.10 -42.26
N VAL A 126 -0.24 59.58 -43.32
CA VAL A 126 -0.01 60.31 -44.58
C VAL A 126 -1.33 60.68 -45.25
N ALA A 127 -2.28 59.71 -45.37
CA ALA A 127 -3.58 59.96 -45.96
C ALA A 127 -4.41 60.99 -45.15
N GLN A 128 -4.29 60.98 -43.83
CA GLN A 128 -4.93 61.96 -42.92
C GLN A 128 -4.37 63.37 -43.12
N SER A 129 -3.05 63.52 -43.26
CA SER A 129 -2.43 64.79 -43.54
C SER A 129 -2.92 65.39 -44.88
N GLN A 130 -3.20 64.55 -45.92
CA GLN A 130 -3.76 64.98 -47.16
C GLN A 130 -5.20 65.47 -46.97
N VAL A 131 -6.02 64.81 -46.16
CA VAL A 131 -7.38 65.27 -45.81
C VAL A 131 -7.34 66.60 -45.14
N ASP A 132 -6.42 66.83 -44.24
CA ASP A 132 -6.28 68.11 -43.50
C ASP A 132 -5.89 69.26 -44.47
N HIS A 133 -4.99 68.99 -45.43
CA HIS A 133 -4.65 69.93 -46.50
C HIS A 133 -5.88 70.24 -47.36
N ASP A 134 -6.57 69.23 -47.89
CA ASP A 134 -7.74 69.42 -48.78
C ASP A 134 -8.91 70.09 -48.06
N ARG A 135 -9.06 69.87 -46.73
CA ARG A 135 -10.05 70.54 -45.89
C ARG A 135 -9.76 72.04 -45.80
N ALA A 136 -8.48 72.40 -45.65
CA ALA A 136 -8.08 73.81 -45.61
C ALA A 136 -8.34 74.49 -46.95
N ASP A 137 -8.11 73.78 -48.09
CA ASP A 137 -8.47 74.37 -49.44
C ASP A 137 -9.96 74.55 -49.60
N VAL A 138 -10.78 73.58 -49.16
CA VAL A 138 -12.26 73.71 -49.18
C VAL A 138 -12.73 74.95 -48.41
N GLU A 139 -12.18 75.15 -47.20
CA GLU A 139 -12.57 76.36 -46.41
C GLU A 139 -12.12 77.67 -47.06
N GLN A 140 -10.93 77.69 -47.67
CA GLN A 140 -10.52 78.84 -48.49
C GLN A 140 -11.45 79.13 -49.64
N LYS A 141 -11.79 78.09 -50.42
CA LYS A 141 -12.71 78.24 -51.59
C LYS A 141 -14.15 78.63 -51.14
N LYS A 142 -14.59 78.19 -50.02
CA LYS A 142 -15.86 78.53 -49.37
C LYS A 142 -15.93 80.01 -49.05
N ILE A 143 -14.86 80.53 -48.41
CA ILE A 143 -14.76 81.98 -48.13
C ILE A 143 -14.77 82.79 -49.39
N ASP A 144 -14.02 82.38 -50.42
CA ASP A 144 -13.99 83.04 -51.73
C ASP A 144 -15.36 83.04 -52.42
N LEU A 145 -16.06 81.90 -52.36
CA LEU A 145 -17.42 81.76 -52.90
C LEU A 145 -18.40 82.68 -52.16
N GLN A 146 -18.34 82.70 -50.81
CA GLN A 146 -19.22 83.58 -49.99
C GLN A 146 -18.97 85.04 -50.32
N ARG A 147 -17.71 85.44 -50.48
CA ARG A 147 -17.35 86.80 -50.87
C ARG A 147 -17.87 87.12 -52.28
N SER A 148 -17.69 86.23 -53.24
CA SER A 148 -18.24 86.40 -54.63
C SER A 148 -19.73 86.43 -54.64
N LYS A 149 -20.44 85.66 -53.81
CA LYS A 149 -21.88 85.69 -53.68
C LYS A 149 -22.37 87.06 -53.23
N ASN A 150 -21.78 87.63 -52.22
CA ASN A 150 -22.14 88.98 -51.70
C ASN A 150 -21.93 90.06 -52.78
N LEU A 151 -20.84 89.95 -53.58
CA LEU A 151 -20.59 90.88 -54.68
C LEU A 151 -21.59 90.71 -55.83
N PHE A 152 -21.97 89.44 -56.13
CA PHE A 152 -22.98 89.16 -57.18
C PHE A 152 -24.37 89.67 -56.78
N ASP A 153 -24.78 89.45 -55.53
CA ASP A 153 -26.03 89.95 -54.96
C ASP A 153 -26.06 91.47 -54.98
N SER A 154 -24.89 92.17 -54.88
CA SER A 154 -24.70 93.62 -55.01
C SER A 154 -24.54 94.07 -56.45
N LYS A 155 -24.67 93.16 -57.48
CA LYS A 155 -24.48 93.39 -58.91
C LYS A 155 -23.09 93.96 -59.29
N LEU A 156 -22.06 93.64 -58.58
CA LEU A 156 -20.66 94.12 -58.77
C LEU A 156 -19.82 93.16 -59.63
N ILE A 157 -20.25 91.91 -59.80
CA ILE A 157 -19.57 90.92 -60.66
C ILE A 157 -20.57 90.23 -61.62
N SER A 158 -20.02 89.56 -62.69
CA SER A 158 -20.83 88.82 -63.65
C SER A 158 -21.31 87.47 -63.09
N ALA A 159 -22.40 86.91 -63.65
CA ALA A 159 -22.89 85.57 -63.35
C ALA A 159 -21.82 84.50 -63.65
N GLN A 160 -21.06 84.68 -64.73
CA GLN A 160 -19.96 83.78 -65.11
C GLN A 160 -18.86 83.71 -64.01
N ASP A 161 -18.47 84.84 -63.46
CA ASP A 161 -17.45 84.91 -62.39
C ASP A 161 -17.91 84.19 -61.09
N TYR A 162 -19.20 84.38 -60.70
CA TYR A 162 -19.79 83.67 -59.55
C TYR A 162 -19.85 82.14 -59.82
N GLU A 163 -20.32 81.70 -61.00
CA GLU A 163 -20.41 80.28 -61.34
C GLU A 163 -19.01 79.64 -61.42
N ALA A 164 -17.99 80.35 -61.90
CA ALA A 164 -16.61 79.92 -61.91
C ALA A 164 -16.09 79.65 -60.47
N LYS A 165 -16.42 80.54 -59.50
CA LYS A 165 -16.03 80.35 -58.08
C LYS A 165 -16.77 79.19 -57.40
N LYS A 166 -18.08 79.04 -57.81
CA LYS A 166 -18.88 77.89 -57.34
C LYS A 166 -18.28 76.53 -57.86
N ALA A 167 -17.95 76.48 -59.14
CA ALA A 167 -17.34 75.29 -59.72
C ALA A 167 -16.01 74.92 -59.06
N LEU A 168 -15.19 75.93 -58.70
CA LEU A 168 -13.93 75.68 -57.91
C LEU A 168 -14.20 75.20 -56.50
N PHE A 169 -15.25 75.68 -55.82
CA PHE A 169 -15.66 75.15 -54.53
C PHE A 169 -16.16 73.69 -54.62
N ASP A 170 -17.03 73.38 -55.61
CA ASP A 170 -17.57 72.05 -55.86
C ASP A 170 -16.43 71.07 -56.15
N LEU A 171 -15.42 71.52 -56.96
CA LEU A 171 -14.23 70.74 -57.24
C LEU A 171 -13.40 70.41 -55.97
N ALA A 172 -13.12 71.46 -55.13
CA ALA A 172 -12.37 71.24 -53.88
C ALA A 172 -13.14 70.32 -52.95
N GLN A 173 -14.46 70.40 -52.85
CA GLN A 173 -15.32 69.52 -52.08
C GLN A 173 -15.24 68.04 -52.58
N ALA A 174 -15.24 67.84 -53.91
CA ALA A 174 -15.07 66.53 -54.53
C ALA A 174 -13.68 65.95 -54.22
N THR A 175 -12.60 66.81 -54.22
CA THR A 175 -11.23 66.40 -53.86
C THR A 175 -11.14 65.99 -52.40
N LEU A 176 -11.75 66.73 -51.51
CA LEU A 176 -11.81 66.37 -50.07
C LEU A 176 -12.51 65.00 -49.88
N ALA A 177 -13.65 64.80 -50.54
CA ALA A 177 -14.35 63.53 -50.46
C ALA A 177 -13.56 62.37 -51.07
N ALA A 178 -12.68 62.60 -52.02
CA ALA A 178 -11.77 61.59 -52.60
C ALA A 178 -10.61 61.23 -51.56
N SER A 179 -10.08 62.27 -50.90
CA SER A 179 -9.02 62.04 -49.89
C SER A 179 -9.57 61.32 -48.61
N GLU A 180 -10.78 61.64 -48.18
CA GLU A 180 -11.45 60.92 -47.09
C GLU A 180 -11.67 59.42 -47.41
N ARG A 181 -12.05 59.11 -48.72
CA ARG A 181 -12.12 57.70 -49.15
C ARG A 181 -10.74 56.98 -49.09
N LYS A 182 -9.66 57.72 -49.43
CA LYS A 182 -8.28 57.14 -49.28
C LYS A 182 -7.94 56.82 -47.84
N VAL A 183 -8.33 57.66 -46.86
CA VAL A 183 -8.18 57.32 -45.43
C VAL A 183 -8.99 56.07 -45.09
N ALA A 184 -10.24 55.97 -45.56
CA ALA A 184 -11.06 54.77 -45.32
C ALA A 184 -10.40 53.50 -45.90
N GLN A 185 -9.82 53.61 -47.11
CA GLN A 185 -9.05 52.50 -47.75
C GLN A 185 -7.82 52.11 -46.92
N ALA A 186 -7.02 53.11 -46.47
CA ALA A 186 -5.84 52.87 -45.62
C ALA A 186 -6.21 52.21 -44.29
N LYS A 187 -7.32 52.62 -43.66
CA LYS A 187 -7.88 51.98 -42.47
C LYS A 187 -8.26 50.51 -42.69
N SER A 188 -8.86 50.19 -43.86
CA SER A 188 -9.19 48.83 -44.23
C SER A 188 -7.93 47.98 -44.44
N GLN A 189 -6.86 48.54 -45.00
CA GLN A 189 -5.56 47.88 -45.15
C GLN A 189 -4.91 47.58 -43.77
N ARG A 190 -5.01 48.55 -42.82
CA ARG A 190 -4.55 48.37 -41.44
C ARG A 190 -5.31 47.23 -40.74
N ALA A 191 -6.66 47.21 -40.87
CA ALA A 191 -7.47 46.15 -40.29
C ALA A 191 -7.11 44.76 -40.87
N GLN A 192 -6.79 44.69 -42.16
CA GLN A 192 -6.28 43.42 -42.76
C GLN A 192 -4.92 43.01 -42.20
N ALA A 193 -3.98 43.95 -42.01
CA ALA A 193 -2.69 43.68 -41.42
C ALA A 193 -2.82 43.23 -39.96
N ASP A 194 -3.74 43.82 -39.16
CA ASP A 194 -4.06 43.40 -37.81
C ASP A 194 -4.63 41.99 -37.75
N ALA A 195 -5.49 41.63 -38.68
CA ALA A 195 -6.01 40.27 -38.79
C ALA A 195 -4.91 39.24 -39.09
N GLN A 196 -3.93 39.60 -39.94
CA GLN A 196 -2.75 38.78 -40.24
C GLN A 196 -1.86 38.64 -39.01
N LEU A 197 -1.59 39.72 -38.28
CA LEU A 197 -0.84 39.68 -37.01
C LEU A 197 -1.55 38.78 -36.00
N GLY A 198 -2.87 38.92 -35.84
CA GLY A 198 -3.65 38.06 -34.93
C GLY A 198 -3.57 36.57 -35.31
N SER A 199 -3.55 36.24 -36.60
CA SER A 199 -3.35 34.84 -37.04
C SER A 199 -1.94 34.33 -36.79
N ALA A 200 -0.91 35.15 -36.99
CA ALA A 200 0.47 34.82 -36.68
C ALA A 200 0.68 34.58 -35.18
N GLN A 201 0.09 35.39 -34.30
CA GLN A 201 0.12 35.21 -32.85
C GLN A 201 -0.54 33.89 -32.41
N LYS A 202 -1.68 33.50 -33.01
CA LYS A 202 -2.31 32.19 -32.75
C LYS A 202 -1.40 31.03 -33.17
N LYS A 203 -0.69 31.17 -34.29
CA LYS A 203 0.30 30.18 -34.75
C LYS A 203 1.47 30.04 -33.78
N ILE A 204 1.95 31.13 -33.19
CA ILE A 204 2.95 31.10 -32.13
C ILE A 204 2.44 30.31 -30.93
N ALA A 205 1.20 30.55 -30.49
CA ALA A 205 0.61 29.81 -29.38
C ALA A 205 0.54 28.30 -29.67
N GLN A 206 0.18 27.90 -30.88
CA GLN A 206 0.19 26.53 -31.35
C GLN A 206 1.61 25.93 -31.32
N MET A 207 2.63 26.63 -31.82
CA MET A 207 4.02 26.15 -31.82
C MET A 207 4.58 26.04 -30.40
N ARG A 208 4.25 26.95 -29.50
CA ARG A 208 4.61 26.84 -28.07
C ARG A 208 4.04 25.59 -27.43
N ALA A 209 2.78 25.26 -27.69
CA ALA A 209 2.16 24.03 -27.19
C ALA A 209 2.87 22.78 -27.74
N MET A 210 3.31 22.79 -29.02
CA MET A 210 4.09 21.69 -29.59
C MET A 210 5.47 21.56 -28.96
N VAL A 211 6.17 22.67 -28.68
CA VAL A 211 7.44 22.68 -27.96
C VAL A 211 7.28 22.11 -26.55
N SER A 212 6.25 22.54 -25.81
CA SER A 212 5.95 22.01 -24.47
C SER A 212 5.73 20.50 -24.51
N ARG A 213 4.91 20.02 -25.45
CA ARG A 213 4.68 18.57 -25.61
C ARG A 213 5.98 17.80 -25.90
N SER A 214 6.82 18.32 -26.80
CA SER A 214 8.10 17.65 -27.10
C SER A 214 9.07 17.70 -25.93
N GLN A 215 8.99 18.75 -25.09
CA GLN A 215 9.78 18.85 -23.86
C GLN A 215 9.29 17.86 -22.80
N ASP A 216 7.98 17.68 -22.66
CA ASP A 216 7.38 16.67 -21.75
C ASP A 216 7.80 15.25 -22.19
N VAL A 217 7.76 14.97 -23.50
CA VAL A 217 8.25 13.69 -24.03
C VAL A 217 9.73 13.48 -23.72
N LEU A 218 10.57 14.50 -23.90
CA LEU A 218 12.00 14.42 -23.59
C LEU A 218 12.24 14.16 -22.10
N SER A 219 11.45 14.77 -21.21
CA SER A 219 11.56 14.56 -19.76
C SER A 219 11.30 13.12 -19.32
N GLN A 220 10.50 12.36 -20.09
CA GLN A 220 10.22 10.94 -19.83
C GLN A 220 11.44 10.03 -20.01
N TYR A 221 12.49 10.53 -20.67
CA TYR A 221 13.76 9.81 -20.85
C TYR A 221 14.75 10.03 -19.69
N GLU A 222 14.35 10.77 -18.67
CA GLU A 222 15.07 10.87 -17.40
C GLU A 222 14.22 10.23 -16.28
N ALA A 223 14.77 9.20 -15.64
CA ALA A 223 14.13 8.61 -14.46
C ALA A 223 14.43 9.50 -13.25
N VAL A 224 13.39 10.06 -12.64
CA VAL A 224 13.50 10.93 -11.46
C VAL A 224 12.87 10.30 -10.24
N ALA A 225 13.40 10.60 -9.05
CA ALA A 225 12.87 10.13 -7.79
C ALA A 225 11.52 10.83 -7.47
N PRO A 226 10.41 10.10 -7.25
CA PRO A 226 9.12 10.69 -6.90
C PRO A 226 9.02 11.06 -5.41
N LEU A 227 9.86 10.46 -4.56
CA LEU A 227 9.92 10.68 -3.12
C LEU A 227 11.37 10.64 -2.60
N ASP A 228 11.57 11.11 -1.37
CA ASP A 228 12.82 10.94 -0.65
C ASP A 228 12.94 9.51 -0.15
N GLY A 229 14.09 8.87 -0.31
CA GLY A 229 14.25 7.49 0.11
C GLY A 229 15.61 6.89 -0.18
N VAL A 230 15.69 5.57 -0.09
CA VAL A 230 16.89 4.78 -0.39
C VAL A 230 16.59 3.83 -1.54
N ILE A 231 17.56 3.66 -2.43
CA ILE A 231 17.47 2.69 -3.53
C ILE A 231 17.67 1.30 -2.94
N THR A 232 16.62 0.48 -2.99
CA THR A 232 16.65 -0.88 -2.43
C THR A 232 16.94 -1.95 -3.45
N ASN A 233 16.66 -1.68 -4.73
CA ASN A 233 16.91 -2.63 -5.82
C ASN A 233 17.22 -1.86 -7.12
N LEU A 234 18.29 -2.30 -7.83
CA LEU A 234 18.74 -1.74 -9.10
C LEU A 234 19.09 -2.89 -10.06
N PRO A 235 18.08 -3.56 -10.65
CA PRO A 235 18.30 -4.75 -11.46
C PRO A 235 18.92 -4.49 -12.83
N VAL A 236 19.02 -3.23 -13.27
CA VAL A 236 19.44 -2.85 -14.62
C VAL A 236 20.88 -2.34 -14.67
N ARG A 237 21.49 -2.41 -15.85
CA ARG A 237 22.85 -1.95 -16.12
C ARG A 237 22.89 -0.93 -17.27
N VAL A 238 23.93 -0.10 -17.30
CA VAL A 238 24.19 0.81 -18.43
C VAL A 238 24.34 0.01 -19.72
N GLY A 239 23.65 0.43 -20.78
CA GLY A 239 23.58 -0.26 -22.07
C GLY A 239 22.41 -1.24 -22.20
N GLU A 240 21.71 -1.57 -21.14
CA GLU A 240 20.54 -2.42 -21.16
C GLU A 240 19.30 -1.66 -21.67
N THR A 241 18.46 -2.34 -22.47
CA THR A 241 17.25 -1.76 -23.03
C THR A 241 16.07 -2.02 -22.12
N VAL A 242 15.42 -0.97 -21.67
CA VAL A 242 14.16 -1.05 -20.90
C VAL A 242 12.96 -0.87 -21.83
N VAL A 243 11.90 -1.63 -21.56
CA VAL A 243 10.68 -1.66 -22.37
C VAL A 243 9.53 -1.06 -21.55
N PRO A 244 8.89 0.01 -22.05
CA PRO A 244 7.75 0.64 -21.37
C PRO A 244 6.48 -0.22 -21.48
N GLY A 245 5.55 0.00 -20.55
CA GLY A 245 4.16 -0.46 -20.68
C GLY A 245 3.82 -1.83 -20.11
N ILE A 246 4.78 -2.61 -19.61
CA ILE A 246 4.49 -3.88 -18.92
C ILE A 246 4.67 -3.65 -17.42
N GLN A 247 3.60 -3.25 -16.75
CA GLN A 247 3.62 -3.07 -15.29
C GLN A 247 4.00 -4.39 -14.59
N ASN A 248 4.88 -4.29 -13.60
CA ASN A 248 5.41 -5.42 -12.81
C ASN A 248 6.22 -6.46 -13.58
N SER A 249 6.69 -6.13 -14.78
CA SER A 249 7.70 -6.95 -15.47
C SER A 249 9.10 -6.53 -15.03
N ALA A 250 9.97 -7.49 -14.79
CA ALA A 250 11.38 -7.24 -14.49
C ALA A 250 12.07 -6.41 -15.60
N ALA A 251 11.62 -6.54 -16.85
CA ALA A 251 12.15 -5.82 -18.01
C ALA A 251 11.72 -4.33 -18.06
N SER A 252 10.73 -3.90 -17.31
CA SER A 252 10.25 -2.52 -17.29
C SER A 252 10.71 -1.73 -16.07
N THR A 253 11.14 -2.41 -14.99
CA THR A 253 11.58 -1.78 -13.75
C THR A 253 13.04 -1.39 -13.85
N ILE A 254 13.34 -0.09 -13.69
CA ILE A 254 14.70 0.44 -13.63
C ILE A 254 15.26 0.29 -12.22
N MET A 255 14.51 0.71 -11.21
CA MET A 255 14.91 0.60 -9.81
C MET A 255 13.72 0.71 -8.86
N THR A 256 13.93 0.34 -7.60
CA THR A 256 12.97 0.51 -6.52
C THR A 256 13.52 1.51 -5.50
N ILE A 257 12.71 2.50 -5.15
CA ILE A 257 13.00 3.44 -4.07
C ILE A 257 12.06 3.15 -2.91
N ALA A 258 12.60 3.10 -1.71
CA ALA A 258 11.87 2.87 -0.48
C ALA A 258 12.06 4.02 0.51
N ASP A 259 10.96 4.43 1.12
CA ASP A 259 10.96 5.32 2.26
C ASP A 259 11.25 4.51 3.53
N MET A 260 12.43 4.70 4.08
CA MET A 260 12.92 3.98 5.26
C MET A 260 12.48 4.61 6.60
N SER A 261 11.68 5.67 6.57
CA SER A 261 11.21 6.37 7.79
C SER A 261 10.33 5.49 8.67
N ILE A 262 9.57 4.58 8.06
CA ILE A 262 8.71 3.63 8.75
C ILE A 262 8.98 2.23 8.20
N ILE A 263 9.56 1.41 9.06
CA ILE A 263 9.81 0.00 8.75
C ILE A 263 8.65 -0.83 9.27
N THR A 264 8.18 -1.77 8.49
CA THR A 264 7.08 -2.66 8.83
C THR A 264 7.50 -4.13 8.71
N ALA A 265 6.88 -4.98 9.52
CA ALA A 265 6.90 -6.41 9.33
C ALA A 265 5.59 -6.83 8.65
N GLU A 266 5.68 -7.39 7.46
CA GLU A 266 4.56 -7.98 6.73
C GLU A 266 4.55 -9.48 7.03
N VAL A 267 3.58 -9.92 7.85
CA VAL A 267 3.52 -11.31 8.32
C VAL A 267 2.24 -11.99 7.83
N HIS A 268 2.32 -13.31 7.68
CA HIS A 268 1.23 -14.15 7.22
C HIS A 268 0.63 -14.91 8.40
N VAL A 269 -0.62 -14.60 8.72
CA VAL A 269 -1.39 -15.21 9.80
C VAL A 269 -2.38 -16.22 9.22
N ASP A 270 -2.46 -17.40 9.83
CA ASP A 270 -3.39 -18.46 9.42
C ASP A 270 -4.87 -18.04 9.57
N GLU A 271 -5.75 -18.60 8.73
CA GLU A 271 -7.20 -18.35 8.72
C GLU A 271 -7.85 -18.60 10.10
N THR A 272 -7.34 -19.55 10.86
CA THR A 272 -7.88 -19.89 12.20
C THR A 272 -7.57 -18.84 13.25
N ASP A 273 -6.45 -18.14 13.12
CA ASP A 273 -5.92 -17.21 14.12
C ASP A 273 -6.27 -15.74 13.80
N ILE A 274 -6.50 -15.41 12.51
CA ILE A 274 -6.78 -14.03 12.07
C ILE A 274 -7.99 -13.40 12.74
N VAL A 275 -9.01 -14.20 13.07
CA VAL A 275 -10.25 -13.75 13.74
C VAL A 275 -9.94 -13.06 15.07
N SER A 276 -8.84 -13.44 15.73
CA SER A 276 -8.40 -12.90 17.02
C SER A 276 -7.52 -11.66 16.89
N VAL A 277 -6.99 -11.38 15.70
CA VAL A 277 -6.10 -10.24 15.45
C VAL A 277 -6.92 -8.98 15.18
N LYS A 278 -6.54 -7.87 15.83
CA LYS A 278 -7.19 -6.55 15.70
C LYS A 278 -6.17 -5.46 15.51
N LEU A 279 -6.58 -4.34 14.95
CA LEU A 279 -5.77 -3.14 14.84
C LEU A 279 -5.31 -2.65 16.21
N ASP A 280 -4.17 -1.99 16.27
CA ASP A 280 -3.50 -1.44 17.47
C ASP A 280 -3.04 -2.47 18.52
N GLN A 281 -3.15 -3.77 18.24
CA GLN A 281 -2.58 -4.78 19.12
C GLN A 281 -1.06 -4.68 19.14
N SER A 282 -0.48 -4.88 20.33
CA SER A 282 0.98 -4.94 20.52
C SER A 282 1.54 -6.24 19.95
N ALA A 283 2.67 -6.12 19.27
CA ALA A 283 3.39 -7.25 18.73
C ALA A 283 4.88 -7.18 19.10
N GLU A 284 5.48 -8.33 19.32
CA GLU A 284 6.91 -8.50 19.47
C GLU A 284 7.45 -9.20 18.23
N VAL A 285 8.37 -8.52 17.53
CA VAL A 285 8.96 -9.04 16.29
C VAL A 285 10.43 -9.37 16.51
N THR A 286 10.80 -10.58 16.16
CA THR A 286 12.17 -11.06 16.14
C THR A 286 12.62 -11.20 14.70
N ILE A 287 13.77 -10.63 14.37
CA ILE A 287 14.37 -10.68 13.03
C ILE A 287 15.43 -11.78 13.05
N ASP A 288 15.37 -12.72 12.13
CA ASP A 288 16.26 -13.90 12.13
C ASP A 288 17.73 -13.52 11.97
N ALA A 289 18.01 -12.43 11.23
CA ALA A 289 19.37 -11.91 11.07
C ALA A 289 19.94 -11.22 12.32
N ILE A 290 19.10 -10.89 13.32
CA ILE A 290 19.51 -10.18 14.53
C ILE A 290 19.09 -11.01 15.76
N PRO A 291 19.80 -12.08 16.08
CA PRO A 291 19.44 -12.94 17.20
C PRO A 291 19.52 -12.16 18.53
N ASN A 292 18.69 -12.54 19.48
CA ASN A 292 18.63 -11.98 20.84
C ASN A 292 18.13 -10.52 20.94
N LYS A 293 17.52 -9.96 19.89
CA LYS A 293 16.81 -8.68 19.96
C LYS A 293 15.36 -8.86 19.53
N THR A 294 14.46 -8.39 20.36
CA THR A 294 13.03 -8.31 20.09
C THR A 294 12.66 -6.86 19.90
N PHE A 295 11.94 -6.56 18.84
CA PHE A 295 11.47 -5.23 18.52
C PHE A 295 9.99 -5.13 18.82
N LYS A 296 9.59 -4.05 19.45
CA LYS A 296 8.18 -3.78 19.71
C LYS A 296 7.54 -3.14 18.50
N GLY A 297 6.30 -3.54 18.23
CA GLY A 297 5.51 -2.99 17.15
C GLY A 297 4.04 -2.98 17.46
N LYS A 298 3.27 -2.38 16.56
CA LYS A 298 1.80 -2.36 16.60
C LYS A 298 1.22 -2.78 15.27
N VAL A 299 0.13 -3.53 15.31
CA VAL A 299 -0.63 -3.89 14.12
C VAL A 299 -1.29 -2.64 13.54
N ILE A 300 -0.94 -2.27 12.30
CA ILE A 300 -1.47 -1.09 11.62
C ILE A 300 -2.42 -1.43 10.48
N GLU A 301 -2.32 -2.64 9.91
CA GLU A 301 -3.14 -3.06 8.79
C GLU A 301 -3.39 -4.57 8.85
N ILE A 302 -4.59 -4.99 8.50
CA ILE A 302 -4.98 -6.39 8.36
C ILE A 302 -5.60 -6.54 6.98
N GLY A 303 -5.06 -7.43 6.16
CA GLY A 303 -5.55 -7.68 4.81
C GLY A 303 -6.88 -8.42 4.82
N ASP A 304 -7.83 -7.93 4.05
CA ASP A 304 -9.17 -8.53 3.91
C ASP A 304 -9.21 -9.73 2.94
N THR A 305 -8.12 -9.96 2.20
CA THR A 305 -8.05 -11.00 1.17
C THR A 305 -7.09 -12.10 1.62
N ALA A 306 -7.58 -13.35 1.56
CA ALA A 306 -6.75 -14.52 1.81
C ALA A 306 -5.75 -14.74 0.68
N LEU A 307 -4.50 -14.96 1.03
CA LEU A 307 -3.44 -15.37 0.13
C LEU A 307 -3.34 -16.90 0.17
N VAL A 308 -3.42 -17.53 -1.00
CA VAL A 308 -3.21 -18.97 -1.10
C VAL A 308 -1.71 -19.25 -1.03
N ARG A 309 -1.29 -20.06 -0.09
CA ARG A 309 0.11 -20.48 0.04
C ARG A 309 0.47 -21.43 -1.11
N SER A 310 0.99 -20.88 -2.21
CA SER A 310 1.52 -21.67 -3.32
C SER A 310 2.82 -22.35 -2.88
N THR A 311 2.76 -23.65 -2.61
CA THR A 311 3.97 -24.47 -2.54
C THR A 311 4.50 -24.60 -3.97
N GLY A 312 5.60 -23.93 -4.27
CA GLY A 312 6.20 -23.74 -5.60
C GLY A 312 6.67 -25.00 -6.33
N VAL A 313 5.78 -25.92 -6.57
CA VAL A 313 5.94 -26.98 -7.56
C VAL A 313 4.94 -26.68 -8.66
N ALA A 314 5.43 -26.44 -9.87
CA ALA A 314 4.62 -26.24 -11.06
C ALA A 314 3.56 -27.35 -11.13
N ALA A 315 2.33 -27.04 -10.78
CA ALA A 315 1.21 -27.95 -10.84
C ALA A 315 0.84 -28.16 -12.30
N SER A 316 1.34 -29.24 -12.88
CA SER A 316 0.66 -29.90 -13.96
C SER A 316 -0.73 -30.34 -13.45
N GLN A 317 -1.75 -29.86 -14.16
CA GLN A 317 -3.17 -30.12 -13.99
C GLN A 317 -3.49 -31.50 -13.39
N SER A 318 -3.88 -31.52 -12.13
CA SER A 318 -4.79 -32.53 -11.60
C SER A 318 -5.60 -31.88 -10.48
N GLN A 319 -6.87 -31.66 -10.76
CA GLN A 319 -7.91 -31.29 -9.80
C GLN A 319 -8.05 -32.39 -8.77
N THR A 320 -7.33 -32.27 -7.68
CA THR A 320 -7.66 -32.98 -6.45
C THR A 320 -7.69 -31.87 -5.39
N SER A 321 -8.84 -31.71 -4.74
CA SER A 321 -9.10 -30.77 -3.67
C SER A 321 -8.16 -30.96 -2.49
N SER A 322 -6.95 -30.47 -2.61
CA SER A 322 -6.05 -30.25 -1.48
C SER A 322 -6.54 -28.98 -0.81
N GLN A 323 -6.81 -29.07 0.47
CA GLN A 323 -7.15 -28.00 1.37
C GLN A 323 -5.97 -27.01 1.36
N GLU A 324 -6.04 -26.02 0.46
CA GLU A 324 -5.01 -24.99 0.35
C GLU A 324 -5.03 -24.14 1.63
N ALA A 325 -3.92 -24.10 2.34
CA ALA A 325 -3.77 -23.25 3.51
C ALA A 325 -3.90 -21.79 3.08
N LYS A 326 -4.81 -21.07 3.72
CA LYS A 326 -5.09 -19.65 3.47
C LYS A 326 -4.46 -18.82 4.57
N ASP A 327 -3.63 -17.90 4.16
CA ASP A 327 -3.00 -16.94 5.06
C ASP A 327 -3.55 -15.53 4.81
N PHE A 328 -3.59 -14.73 5.85
CA PHE A 328 -3.95 -13.31 5.78
C PHE A 328 -2.72 -12.45 6.07
N LYS A 329 -2.56 -11.41 5.26
CA LYS A 329 -1.49 -10.44 5.45
C LYS A 329 -1.79 -9.55 6.64
N VAL A 330 -0.84 -9.45 7.58
CA VAL A 330 -0.89 -8.50 8.69
C VAL A 330 0.36 -7.64 8.66
N VAL A 331 0.19 -6.31 8.73
CA VAL A 331 1.30 -5.35 8.71
C VAL A 331 1.48 -4.76 10.11
N ILE A 332 2.68 -4.87 10.63
CA ILE A 332 3.07 -4.42 11.96
C ILE A 332 4.09 -3.30 11.79
N ALA A 333 3.79 -2.09 12.26
CA ALA A 333 4.77 -1.00 12.31
C ALA A 333 5.77 -1.26 13.43
N LEU A 334 7.05 -1.15 13.12
CA LEU A 334 8.14 -1.41 14.04
C LEU A 334 8.83 -0.11 14.47
N ASP A 335 9.17 -0.02 15.73
CA ASP A 335 9.99 1.06 16.27
C ASP A 335 11.48 0.66 16.21
N ILE A 336 12.07 0.81 15.02
CA ILE A 336 13.46 0.41 14.75
C ILE A 336 14.20 1.56 14.03
N PRO A 337 15.46 1.86 14.43
CA PRO A 337 16.29 2.80 13.69
C PRO A 337 16.61 2.27 12.28
N GLU A 338 16.50 3.15 11.27
CA GLU A 338 16.77 2.89 9.83
C GLU A 338 18.07 2.10 9.56
N SER A 339 19.12 2.41 10.31
CA SER A 339 20.47 1.88 10.06
C SER A 339 20.65 0.41 10.42
N MET A 340 19.68 -0.19 11.11
CA MET A 340 19.83 -1.50 11.74
C MET A 340 19.24 -2.64 10.91
N VAL A 341 18.35 -2.35 9.97
CA VAL A 341 17.56 -3.38 9.27
C VAL A 341 17.53 -3.11 7.76
N ARG A 342 17.66 -4.17 6.98
CA ARG A 342 17.50 -4.11 5.52
C ARG A 342 16.16 -4.73 5.11
N PRO A 343 15.44 -4.17 4.14
CA PRO A 343 14.27 -4.80 3.55
C PRO A 343 14.57 -6.20 3.02
N GLY A 344 13.58 -7.11 3.13
CA GLY A 344 13.72 -8.50 2.68
C GLY A 344 14.26 -9.47 3.74
N LEU A 345 14.55 -9.01 4.97
CA LEU A 345 14.92 -9.91 6.07
C LEU A 345 13.69 -10.67 6.58
N SER A 346 13.86 -11.96 6.84
CA SER A 346 12.83 -12.79 7.48
C SER A 346 12.64 -12.41 8.94
N CYS A 347 11.39 -12.46 9.39
CA CYS A 347 11.02 -12.14 10.76
C CYS A 347 9.90 -13.05 11.27
N THR A 348 9.83 -13.17 12.59
CA THR A 348 8.72 -13.84 13.29
C THR A 348 8.08 -12.86 14.25
N ALA A 349 6.77 -12.64 14.09
CA ALA A 349 5.97 -11.79 14.95
C ALA A 349 5.15 -12.59 15.94
N LYS A 350 5.08 -12.14 17.18
CA LYS A 350 4.20 -12.62 18.24
C LYS A 350 3.21 -11.51 18.57
N ILE A 351 1.97 -11.67 18.11
CA ILE A 351 0.90 -10.69 18.26
C ILE A 351 0.09 -11.03 19.50
N ALA A 352 -0.01 -10.12 20.46
CA ALA A 352 -0.82 -10.28 21.66
C ALA A 352 -2.30 -10.03 21.33
N THR A 353 -3.07 -11.10 21.19
CA THR A 353 -4.49 -11.01 20.77
C THR A 353 -5.44 -10.73 21.92
N ALA A 354 -5.16 -11.26 23.11
CA ALA A 354 -5.91 -10.99 24.32
C ALA A 354 -4.99 -11.05 25.52
N SER A 355 -5.13 -10.13 26.45
CA SER A 355 -4.46 -10.14 27.75
C SER A 355 -5.48 -10.00 28.87
N ARG A 356 -5.41 -10.87 29.87
CA ARG A 356 -6.22 -10.81 31.08
C ARG A 356 -5.35 -10.96 32.29
N GLN A 357 -5.56 -10.08 33.26
CA GLN A 357 -4.81 -10.08 34.51
C GLN A 357 -5.58 -10.82 35.59
N ASN A 358 -4.83 -11.52 36.48
CA ASN A 358 -5.33 -12.17 37.68
C ASN A 358 -6.48 -13.16 37.41
N VAL A 359 -6.40 -13.95 36.34
CA VAL A 359 -7.39 -14.98 36.00
C VAL A 359 -6.95 -16.34 36.50
N LEU A 360 -7.94 -17.18 36.88
CA LEU A 360 -7.66 -18.56 37.31
C LEU A 360 -7.16 -19.35 36.10
N SER A 361 -5.95 -19.84 36.17
CA SER A 361 -5.29 -20.60 35.11
C SER A 361 -4.92 -22.00 35.52
N ILE A 362 -4.86 -22.89 34.57
CA ILE A 362 -4.42 -24.27 34.70
C ILE A 362 -3.49 -24.63 33.54
N PRO A 363 -2.48 -25.48 33.76
CA PRO A 363 -1.68 -26.00 32.63
C PRO A 363 -2.55 -26.69 31.57
N VAL A 364 -2.32 -26.39 30.28
CA VAL A 364 -3.07 -26.99 29.17
C VAL A 364 -3.05 -28.52 29.22
N GLN A 365 -1.96 -29.09 29.75
CA GLN A 365 -1.82 -30.56 29.93
C GLN A 365 -2.83 -31.17 30.90
N ALA A 366 -3.49 -30.40 31.76
CA ALA A 366 -4.49 -30.89 32.72
C ALA A 366 -5.90 -30.98 32.06
N LEU A 367 -6.13 -30.28 30.96
CA LEU A 367 -7.41 -30.27 30.30
C LEU A 367 -7.66 -31.57 29.54
N THR A 368 -8.85 -32.14 29.67
CA THR A 368 -9.26 -33.32 28.96
C THR A 368 -10.71 -33.24 28.53
N VAL A 369 -11.06 -33.99 27.49
CA VAL A 369 -12.42 -34.13 27.01
C VAL A 369 -12.93 -35.53 27.34
N ARG A 370 -14.13 -35.63 27.93
CA ARG A 370 -14.74 -36.91 28.31
C ARG A 370 -16.21 -36.92 27.87
N GLN A 371 -16.62 -38.11 27.40
CA GLN A 371 -18.03 -38.34 27.12
C GLN A 371 -18.78 -38.54 28.44
N LYS A 372 -19.96 -37.97 28.57
CA LYS A 372 -20.81 -38.00 29.78
C LYS A 372 -21.09 -39.44 30.23
N GLY A 373 -21.20 -40.39 29.29
CA GLY A 373 -21.36 -41.81 29.57
C GLY A 373 -20.15 -42.49 30.25
N GLN A 374 -18.91 -41.94 30.07
CA GLN A 374 -17.67 -42.48 30.69
C GLN A 374 -17.49 -42.02 32.15
N LEU A 375 -18.26 -40.97 32.57
CA LEU A 375 -18.18 -40.38 33.88
C LEU A 375 -19.09 -41.07 34.92
N GLN A 376 -20.02 -41.97 34.47
CA GLN A 376 -20.88 -42.71 35.35
C GLN A 376 -20.12 -43.74 36.18
N PRO A 377 -20.45 -43.92 37.48
CA PRO A 377 -19.80 -44.91 38.33
C PRO A 377 -20.00 -46.31 37.76
N ALA A 378 -18.99 -47.19 38.02
CA ALA A 378 -18.91 -48.51 37.39
C ALA A 378 -20.14 -49.42 37.62
N ASN A 379 -20.94 -49.14 38.65
CA ASN A 379 -22.16 -49.89 38.99
C ASN A 379 -23.39 -49.51 38.14
N ALA A 380 -23.33 -48.42 37.36
CA ALA A 380 -24.42 -47.95 36.51
C ALA A 380 -24.37 -48.50 35.05
N LYS A 381 -23.37 -49.33 34.74
CA LYS A 381 -23.12 -49.78 33.34
C LYS A 381 -24.08 -50.87 32.79
N ASN A 382 -25.03 -51.34 33.56
CA ASN A 382 -25.80 -52.53 33.18
C ASN A 382 -27.19 -52.26 32.53
N ALA A 383 -27.52 -51.02 32.19
CA ALA A 383 -28.73 -50.75 31.38
C ALA A 383 -28.31 -50.16 30.00
N PRO A 384 -28.51 -50.88 28.88
CA PRO A 384 -28.34 -50.29 27.58
C PRO A 384 -29.31 -49.12 27.37
N PRO A 385 -28.89 -47.99 26.80
CA PRO A 385 -29.78 -46.85 26.60
C PRO A 385 -30.88 -47.20 25.64
N GLN A 386 -32.11 -47.15 26.12
CA GLN A 386 -33.32 -47.59 25.38
C GLN A 386 -33.87 -46.51 24.41
N ASN A 387 -33.32 -45.29 24.44
CA ASN A 387 -33.85 -44.19 23.62
C ASN A 387 -32.74 -43.46 22.86
N PRO A 388 -32.91 -43.12 21.54
CA PRO A 388 -31.94 -42.36 20.77
C PRO A 388 -31.50 -41.02 21.38
N ALA A 389 -32.40 -40.34 22.11
CA ALA A 389 -32.09 -39.13 22.82
C ALA A 389 -31.13 -39.33 24.00
N GLN A 390 -31.24 -40.44 24.73
CA GLN A 390 -30.32 -40.80 25.83
C GLN A 390 -28.91 -41.19 25.29
N ARG A 391 -28.86 -41.83 24.11
CA ARG A 391 -27.59 -42.13 23.44
C ARG A 391 -26.84 -40.84 23.02
N ARG A 392 -27.57 -39.85 22.52
CA ARG A 392 -26.97 -38.53 22.16
C ARG A 392 -26.47 -37.81 23.40
N ALA A 393 -27.23 -37.80 24.49
CA ALA A 393 -26.85 -37.18 25.78
C ALA A 393 -25.64 -37.89 26.43
N MET A 394 -25.47 -39.23 26.25
CA MET A 394 -24.31 -39.97 26.77
C MET A 394 -23.05 -39.75 25.93
N ASN A 395 -23.20 -39.43 24.66
CA ASN A 395 -22.07 -39.12 23.78
C ASN A 395 -21.66 -37.63 23.79
N GLU A 396 -22.37 -36.81 24.58
CA GLU A 396 -22.02 -35.42 24.76
C GLU A 396 -20.61 -35.28 25.36
N GLU A 397 -19.74 -34.56 24.68
CA GLU A 397 -18.37 -34.32 25.09
C GLU A 397 -18.31 -33.15 26.07
N LEU A 398 -17.76 -33.42 27.25
CA LEU A 398 -17.53 -32.42 28.29
C LEU A 398 -16.03 -32.15 28.42
N GLN A 399 -15.65 -30.88 28.30
CA GLN A 399 -14.32 -30.44 28.68
C GLN A 399 -14.22 -30.32 30.18
N GLY A 400 -13.13 -30.78 30.75
CA GLY A 400 -12.96 -30.73 32.19
C GLY A 400 -11.57 -31.13 32.66
N VAL A 401 -11.37 -31.09 33.93
CA VAL A 401 -10.13 -31.48 34.63
C VAL A 401 -10.40 -32.52 35.68
N PHE A 402 -9.38 -33.34 36.00
CA PHE A 402 -9.46 -34.21 37.15
C PHE A 402 -8.86 -33.51 38.37
N VAL A 403 -9.65 -33.38 39.41
CA VAL A 403 -9.24 -32.83 40.74
C VAL A 403 -8.98 -33.98 41.69
N VAL A 404 -7.94 -33.84 42.50
CA VAL A 404 -7.66 -34.81 43.57
C VAL A 404 -8.50 -34.45 44.79
N LYS A 405 -9.44 -35.33 45.15
CA LYS A 405 -10.23 -35.21 46.35
C LYS A 405 -10.13 -36.56 47.13
N ASP A 406 -9.69 -36.52 48.35
CA ASP A 406 -9.54 -37.70 49.24
C ASP A 406 -8.78 -38.86 48.62
N GLY A 407 -7.70 -38.53 47.84
CA GLY A 407 -6.88 -39.54 47.16
C GLY A 407 -7.56 -40.19 45.94
N LYS A 408 -8.62 -39.64 45.43
CA LYS A 408 -9.34 -40.07 44.23
C LYS A 408 -9.35 -38.97 43.19
N ALA A 409 -9.35 -39.35 41.92
CA ALA A 409 -9.51 -38.45 40.78
C ALA A 409 -10.98 -38.22 40.51
N VAL A 410 -11.46 -36.99 40.72
CA VAL A 410 -12.86 -36.58 40.47
C VAL A 410 -12.86 -35.65 39.23
N PHE A 411 -13.66 -36.00 38.23
CA PHE A 411 -13.80 -35.18 37.05
C PHE A 411 -14.71 -34.00 37.37
N LYS A 412 -14.20 -32.78 37.08
CA LYS A 412 -14.99 -31.54 37.14
C LYS A 412 -15.07 -30.93 35.71
N PRO A 413 -16.29 -30.74 35.20
CA PRO A 413 -16.46 -29.98 33.96
C PRO A 413 -16.03 -28.51 34.17
N VAL A 414 -15.29 -27.95 33.23
CA VAL A 414 -14.85 -26.56 33.30
C VAL A 414 -15.17 -25.85 32.01
N LYS A 415 -15.45 -24.54 32.13
CA LYS A 415 -15.53 -23.65 30.97
C LYS A 415 -14.19 -22.93 30.84
N THR A 416 -13.56 -23.09 29.68
CA THR A 416 -12.28 -22.46 29.38
C THR A 416 -12.49 -21.08 28.75
N GLY A 417 -11.55 -20.17 28.99
CA GLY A 417 -11.48 -18.84 28.37
C GLY A 417 -10.32 -18.72 27.39
N ILE A 418 -9.47 -17.69 27.57
CA ILE A 418 -8.32 -17.48 26.70
C ILE A 418 -7.23 -18.53 26.95
N SER A 419 -6.55 -18.94 25.89
CA SER A 419 -5.42 -19.86 25.94
C SER A 419 -4.12 -19.07 25.83
N GLY A 420 -3.25 -19.21 26.81
CA GLY A 420 -1.85 -18.78 26.76
C GLY A 420 -0.95 -19.86 26.16
N ASN A 421 0.36 -19.69 26.33
CA ASN A 421 1.36 -20.60 25.77
C ASN A 421 1.42 -21.95 26.52
N THR A 422 1.34 -21.93 27.85
CA THR A 422 1.45 -23.09 28.73
C THR A 422 0.19 -23.34 29.54
N ASP A 423 -0.59 -22.30 29.76
CA ASP A 423 -1.73 -22.30 30.67
C ASP A 423 -3.00 -21.82 29.92
N ILE A 424 -4.15 -22.29 30.40
CA ILE A 424 -5.49 -21.90 29.88
C ILE A 424 -6.32 -21.33 31.01
N GLU A 425 -7.08 -20.29 30.71
CA GLU A 425 -8.03 -19.68 31.64
C GLU A 425 -9.19 -20.63 31.91
N VAL A 426 -9.58 -20.72 33.17
CA VAL A 426 -10.82 -21.36 33.60
C VAL A 426 -11.77 -20.29 34.10
N VAL A 427 -12.86 -20.10 33.36
CA VAL A 427 -13.90 -19.11 33.67
C VAL A 427 -14.86 -19.62 34.75
N ASP A 428 -15.17 -20.93 34.72
CA ASP A 428 -16.13 -21.55 35.63
C ASP A 428 -15.82 -23.04 35.84
N GLY A 429 -16.20 -23.58 37.00
CA GLY A 429 -16.08 -24.99 37.33
C GLY A 429 -14.89 -25.36 38.26
N LEU A 430 -13.97 -24.45 38.58
CA LEU A 430 -12.81 -24.72 39.42
C LEU A 430 -12.63 -23.60 40.45
N SER A 431 -12.12 -23.95 41.64
CA SER A 431 -11.79 -22.98 42.69
C SER A 431 -10.26 -22.76 42.78
N ASP A 432 -9.90 -21.56 43.27
CA ASP A 432 -8.48 -21.23 43.48
C ASP A 432 -7.82 -22.18 44.47
N GLY A 433 -6.61 -22.63 44.17
CA GLY A 433 -5.83 -23.56 45.02
C GLY A 433 -6.19 -25.04 44.90
N GLU A 434 -7.23 -25.41 44.10
CA GLU A 434 -7.57 -26.82 43.90
C GLU A 434 -6.44 -27.60 43.22
N GLN A 435 -6.16 -28.83 43.74
CA GLN A 435 -5.16 -29.71 43.14
C GLN A 435 -5.72 -30.42 41.93
N ILE A 436 -5.20 -30.11 40.76
CA ILE A 436 -5.55 -30.71 39.49
C ILE A 436 -4.53 -31.75 39.08
N ILE A 437 -5.00 -32.82 38.44
CA ILE A 437 -4.14 -33.86 37.91
C ILE A 437 -3.51 -33.36 36.61
N MET A 438 -2.18 -33.37 36.61
CA MET A 438 -1.33 -33.12 35.47
C MET A 438 -0.49 -34.38 35.21
N GLY A 439 -0.14 -34.70 33.99
CA GLY A 439 0.73 -35.84 33.73
C GLY A 439 0.84 -36.20 32.27
N SER A 440 1.44 -37.35 31.98
CA SER A 440 1.55 -37.78 30.59
C SER A 440 0.15 -37.98 29.99
N TYR A 441 0.01 -37.63 28.69
CA TYR A 441 -1.22 -37.75 27.94
C TYR A 441 -1.91 -39.12 28.11
N GLN A 442 -1.13 -40.23 28.24
CA GLN A 442 -1.65 -41.56 28.49
C GLN A 442 -2.39 -41.66 29.82
N VAL A 443 -1.86 -41.07 30.88
CA VAL A 443 -2.48 -41.12 32.21
C VAL A 443 -3.79 -40.36 32.22
N ILE A 444 -3.80 -39.16 31.72
CA ILE A 444 -5.01 -38.32 31.67
C ILE A 444 -6.10 -38.98 30.81
N ARG A 445 -5.71 -39.65 29.73
CA ARG A 445 -6.66 -40.32 28.82
C ARG A 445 -7.23 -41.62 29.38
N THR A 446 -6.51 -42.31 30.24
CA THR A 446 -6.92 -43.64 30.78
C THR A 446 -7.53 -43.58 32.16
N ILE A 447 -7.30 -42.50 32.93
CA ILE A 447 -7.82 -42.34 34.28
C ILE A 447 -9.35 -42.31 34.26
N ARG A 448 -9.98 -43.08 35.16
CA ARG A 448 -11.42 -43.16 35.32
C ARG A 448 -11.86 -42.23 36.48
N ASN A 449 -13.09 -41.78 36.40
CA ASN A 449 -13.68 -41.03 37.49
C ASN A 449 -13.69 -41.91 38.77
N GLU A 450 -13.34 -41.33 39.93
CA GLU A 450 -13.17 -41.98 41.25
C GLU A 450 -12.02 -43.00 41.34
N ALA A 451 -11.11 -43.03 40.41
CA ALA A 451 -9.89 -43.85 40.47
C ALA A 451 -8.97 -43.41 41.64
N LYS A 452 -8.42 -44.36 42.40
CA LYS A 452 -7.39 -44.06 43.40
C LYS A 452 -6.10 -43.59 42.76
N VAL A 453 -5.60 -42.44 43.21
CA VAL A 453 -4.39 -41.82 42.67
C VAL A 453 -3.32 -41.71 43.73
N LYS A 454 -2.06 -41.88 43.32
CA LYS A 454 -0.89 -41.60 44.12
C LYS A 454 -0.14 -40.43 43.49
N ILE A 455 0.06 -39.37 44.25
CA ILE A 455 0.75 -38.18 43.79
C ILE A 455 2.25 -38.47 43.80
N ASP A 456 2.90 -38.25 42.64
CA ASP A 456 4.38 -38.32 42.50
C ASP A 456 4.84 -37.14 41.63
N ASN A 457 5.24 -36.07 42.28
CA ASN A 457 5.68 -34.82 41.63
C ASN A 457 7.19 -34.82 41.34
N LYS A 458 7.87 -35.98 41.37
CA LYS A 458 9.28 -36.05 40.98
C LYS A 458 9.41 -35.86 39.47
N PRO A 459 10.29 -34.98 38.98
CA PRO A 459 10.55 -34.84 37.56
C PRO A 459 11.14 -36.16 37.04
N ARG A 460 10.47 -36.85 36.14
CA ARG A 460 11.06 -37.98 35.41
C ARG A 460 12.05 -37.41 34.38
N ILE A 461 13.32 -37.43 34.74
CA ILE A 461 14.41 -37.25 33.78
C ILE A 461 14.35 -38.45 32.84
N SER A 462 13.87 -38.29 31.64
CA SER A 462 13.98 -39.29 30.57
C SER A 462 15.43 -39.30 30.10
N SER A 463 16.25 -40.10 30.74
CA SER A 463 17.56 -40.47 30.22
C SER A 463 17.38 -41.58 29.19
N THR A 464 17.17 -41.22 27.94
CA THR A 464 17.51 -42.08 26.81
C THR A 464 18.50 -41.30 25.96
N PRO A 465 19.79 -41.63 25.95
CA PRO A 465 20.73 -41.09 24.98
C PRO A 465 20.34 -41.68 23.61
N VAL A 466 20.00 -40.83 22.69
CA VAL A 466 20.00 -41.18 21.26
C VAL A 466 21.46 -41.34 20.86
N THR A 467 21.88 -42.59 20.71
CA THR A 467 23.15 -42.94 20.09
C THR A 467 22.99 -42.77 18.60
N THR A 468 23.78 -41.83 18.04
CA THR A 468 24.24 -41.60 16.65
C THR A 468 23.32 -42.00 15.53
#